data_9c87da04215f0aca23811b403fede0cd
#
_entry.id   9c87da04215f0aca23811b403fede0cd
#
_cell.length_a   1.000
_cell.length_b   1.000
_cell.length_c   1.000
_cell.angle_alpha   90.00
_cell.angle_beta   90.00
_cell.angle_gamma   90.00
#
_symmetry.space_group_name_H-M   'P 1'
#
loop_
_entity.id
_entity.type
_entity.pdbx_description
1 polymer ?
#
loop_
_entity_poly.entity_id
_entity_poly.type
_entity_poly.pdbx_seq_one_letter_code
_entity_poly.pdbx_strand_id
1 'polypeptide(L)'
;WKKATEKSRYRLFSKITVLFTEMNDTLAYTGLKIETKTEYTPDELETVLNRYASVCHIDEKDFVSGRGHRKSQEQRYYEKLKTYLAKLREYVVKIRICGPDRNSYSKTDHDATFMRMKKDYMGNDQLLPAYNIQIGVADEYIAVADVLQHRSDMDCFVPLMEKFHELYGFY
;
A
#
# COMPACT_ATOMS: atom_id res chain seq x y z
N TRP A 1 8.40 -2.04 6.69
CA TRP A 1 7.65 -2.47 5.52
C TRP A 1 6.82 -1.32 4.93
N LYS A 2 5.99 -0.61 5.70
CA LYS A 2 5.20 0.57 5.29
C LYS A 2 6.09 1.63 4.62
N LYS A 3 7.15 2.07 5.31
CA LYS A 3 8.14 3.03 4.76
C LYS A 3 8.77 2.58 3.43
N ALA A 4 9.02 1.28 3.26
CA ALA A 4 9.55 0.74 2.01
C ALA A 4 8.52 0.80 0.87
N THR A 5 7.24 0.53 1.19
CA THR A 5 6.13 0.64 0.24
C THR A 5 5.89 2.10 -0.16
N GLU A 6 5.91 3.03 0.78
CA GLU A 6 5.83 4.48 0.52
C GLU A 6 6.98 4.95 -0.37
N LYS A 7 8.22 4.57 -0.05
CA LYS A 7 9.37 4.87 -0.90
C LYS A 7 9.22 4.32 -2.32
N SER A 8 8.65 3.12 -2.46
CA SER A 8 8.38 2.53 -3.77
C SER A 8 7.29 3.28 -4.52
N ARG A 9 6.26 3.77 -3.82
CA ARG A 9 5.20 4.63 -4.39
C ARG A 9 5.78 5.95 -4.91
N TYR A 10 6.63 6.64 -4.15
CA TYR A 10 7.29 7.87 -4.61
C TYR A 10 8.18 7.63 -5.84
N ARG A 11 8.92 6.52 -5.87
CA ARG A 11 9.70 6.14 -7.06
C ARG A 11 8.81 5.85 -8.27
N LEU A 12 7.60 5.31 -8.03
CA LEU A 12 6.63 5.10 -9.09
C LEU A 12 6.12 6.44 -9.64
N PHE A 13 5.83 7.43 -8.78
CA PHE A 13 5.43 8.77 -9.22
C PHE A 13 6.46 9.40 -10.14
N SER A 14 7.75 9.35 -9.79
CA SER A 14 8.82 9.83 -10.66
C SER A 14 8.82 9.14 -12.03
N LYS A 15 8.57 7.83 -12.08
CA LYS A 15 8.46 7.09 -13.34
C LYS A 15 7.24 7.48 -14.16
N ILE A 16 6.12 7.76 -13.52
CA ILE A 16 4.90 8.25 -14.17
C ILE A 16 5.14 9.63 -14.77
N THR A 17 5.78 10.54 -14.02
CA THR A 17 6.11 11.88 -14.50
C THR A 17 7.00 11.84 -15.74
N VAL A 18 8.05 11.02 -15.72
CA VAL A 18 8.93 10.83 -16.88
C VAL A 18 8.14 10.28 -18.07
N LEU A 19 7.30 9.27 -17.84
CA LEU A 19 6.47 8.69 -18.89
C LEU A 19 5.51 9.72 -19.51
N PHE A 20 4.87 10.57 -18.70
CA PHE A 20 3.97 11.61 -19.18
C PHE A 20 4.70 12.69 -19.98
N THR A 21 5.93 13.05 -19.57
CA THR A 21 6.77 13.96 -20.36
C THR A 21 7.09 13.35 -21.74
N GLU A 22 7.56 12.10 -21.78
CA GLU A 22 7.83 11.38 -23.03
C GLU A 22 6.58 11.29 -23.92
N MET A 23 5.41 11.01 -23.32
CA MET A 23 4.14 10.92 -24.06
C MET A 23 3.73 12.28 -24.63
N ASN A 24 3.85 13.37 -23.86
CA ASN A 24 3.53 14.72 -24.34
C ASN A 24 4.41 15.13 -25.52
N ASP A 25 5.70 14.80 -25.48
CA ASP A 25 6.64 15.11 -26.55
C ASP A 25 6.36 14.27 -27.81
N THR A 26 6.13 12.96 -27.62
CA THR A 26 5.97 12.02 -28.74
C THR A 26 4.59 12.14 -29.38
N LEU A 27 3.55 12.46 -28.61
CA LEU A 27 2.15 12.49 -29.05
C LEU A 27 1.60 13.92 -29.22
N ALA A 28 2.48 14.90 -29.35
CA ALA A 28 2.08 16.30 -29.58
C ALA A 28 1.13 16.47 -30.78
N TYR A 29 1.27 15.62 -31.80
CA TYR A 29 0.41 15.61 -32.98
C TYR A 29 -1.05 15.20 -32.69
N THR A 30 -1.32 14.49 -31.60
CA THR A 30 -2.68 14.05 -31.23
C THR A 30 -3.47 15.10 -30.47
N GLY A 31 -2.81 16.21 -30.06
CA GLY A 31 -3.40 17.22 -29.17
C GLY A 31 -3.60 16.73 -27.73
N LEU A 32 -3.15 15.54 -27.39
CA LEU A 32 -3.19 15.01 -26.02
C LEU A 32 -2.14 15.74 -25.17
N LYS A 33 -2.61 16.49 -24.18
CA LYS A 33 -1.75 17.10 -23.16
C LYS A 33 -2.07 16.49 -21.79
N ILE A 34 -1.07 15.85 -21.18
CA ILE A 34 -1.16 15.22 -19.87
C ILE A 34 -0.42 16.11 -18.88
N GLU A 35 -1.11 16.49 -17.81
CA GLU A 35 -0.52 17.28 -16.75
C GLU A 35 0.44 16.43 -15.91
N THR A 36 1.66 16.93 -15.69
CA THR A 36 2.64 16.30 -14.83
C THR A 36 2.53 16.82 -13.41
N LYS A 37 2.49 15.90 -12.44
CA LYS A 37 2.36 16.20 -11.00
C LYS A 37 3.46 15.52 -10.22
N THR A 38 3.59 15.90 -8.94
CA THR A 38 4.50 15.25 -7.99
C THR A 38 3.91 13.97 -7.39
N GLU A 39 2.59 13.92 -7.28
CA GLU A 39 1.84 12.79 -6.76
C GLU A 39 0.64 12.48 -7.67
N TYR A 40 0.27 11.21 -7.72
CA TYR A 40 -0.83 10.73 -8.54
C TYR A 40 -1.74 9.82 -7.73
N THR A 41 -3.04 9.96 -7.96
CA THR A 41 -4.04 9.01 -7.45
C THR A 41 -4.31 7.91 -8.49
N PRO A 42 -4.80 6.72 -8.06
CA PRO A 42 -5.21 5.69 -9.01
C PRO A 42 -6.28 6.16 -9.99
N ASP A 43 -7.25 6.96 -9.52
CA ASP A 43 -8.37 7.44 -10.33
C ASP A 43 -7.92 8.43 -11.41
N GLU A 44 -6.98 9.33 -11.06
CA GLU A 44 -6.35 10.23 -12.03
C GLU A 44 -5.61 9.44 -13.12
N LEU A 45 -4.82 8.44 -12.72
CA LEU A 45 -4.06 7.62 -13.67
C LEU A 45 -4.98 6.78 -14.56
N GLU A 46 -6.09 6.28 -14.04
CA GLU A 46 -7.12 5.58 -14.81
C GLU A 46 -7.81 6.51 -15.82
N THR A 47 -8.13 7.73 -15.41
CA THR A 47 -8.69 8.76 -16.30
C THR A 47 -7.74 9.07 -17.45
N VAL A 48 -6.45 9.21 -17.16
CA VAL A 48 -5.43 9.42 -18.21
C VAL A 48 -5.33 8.21 -19.12
N LEU A 49 -5.34 6.99 -18.58
CA LEU A 49 -5.29 5.75 -19.37
C LEU A 49 -6.47 5.65 -20.34
N ASN A 50 -7.69 5.91 -19.85
CA ASN A 50 -8.91 5.87 -20.66
C ASN A 50 -8.91 6.95 -21.74
N ARG A 51 -8.50 8.17 -21.40
CA ARG A 51 -8.36 9.27 -22.36
C ARG A 51 -7.32 8.95 -23.42
N TYR A 52 -6.19 8.38 -23.03
CA TYR A 52 -5.14 7.95 -23.95
C TYR A 52 -5.63 6.86 -24.91
N ALA A 53 -6.32 5.84 -24.39
CA ALA A 53 -6.91 4.77 -25.21
C ALA A 53 -7.92 5.32 -26.24
N SER A 54 -8.76 6.28 -25.83
CA SER A 54 -9.73 6.91 -26.72
C SER A 54 -9.07 7.74 -27.83
N VAL A 55 -8.08 8.57 -27.49
CA VAL A 55 -7.39 9.46 -28.44
C VAL A 55 -6.54 8.69 -29.44
N CYS A 56 -5.86 7.64 -29.00
CA CYS A 56 -5.01 6.80 -29.86
C CYS A 56 -5.75 5.60 -30.47
N HIS A 57 -7.08 5.50 -30.28
CA HIS A 57 -7.91 4.39 -30.79
C HIS A 57 -7.33 3.01 -30.45
N ILE A 58 -6.92 2.81 -29.20
CA ILE A 58 -6.26 1.58 -28.74
C ILE A 58 -7.31 0.51 -28.46
N ASP A 59 -7.23 -0.62 -29.16
CA ASP A 59 -7.96 -1.87 -28.82
C ASP A 59 -6.93 -2.91 -28.35
N GLU A 60 -7.14 -3.49 -27.18
CA GLU A 60 -6.27 -4.54 -26.62
C GLU A 60 -6.25 -5.81 -27.49
N LYS A 61 -7.25 -6.01 -28.35
CA LYS A 61 -7.33 -7.14 -29.29
C LYS A 61 -6.28 -7.06 -30.40
N ASP A 62 -5.86 -5.83 -30.74
CA ASP A 62 -4.88 -5.58 -31.79
C ASP A 62 -3.44 -5.61 -31.25
N PHE A 63 -3.26 -5.92 -29.97
CA PHE A 63 -1.95 -5.93 -29.34
C PHE A 63 -1.07 -7.05 -29.86
N VAL A 64 0.08 -6.64 -30.34
CA VAL A 64 1.09 -7.55 -30.82
C VAL A 64 1.89 -8.11 -29.61
N SER A 65 1.99 -9.43 -29.54
CA SER A 65 2.76 -10.14 -28.50
C SER A 65 3.57 -11.27 -29.09
N GLY A 66 4.66 -11.64 -28.43
CA GLY A 66 5.49 -12.79 -28.82
C GLY A 66 6.86 -12.39 -29.40
N ARG A 67 7.67 -13.43 -29.65
CA ARG A 67 9.05 -13.28 -30.13
C ARG A 67 9.07 -12.88 -31.60
N GLY A 68 9.79 -11.83 -31.94
CA GLY A 68 9.89 -11.36 -33.33
C GLY A 68 8.86 -10.26 -33.72
N HIS A 69 7.88 -9.97 -32.89
CA HIS A 69 6.91 -8.93 -33.17
C HIS A 69 7.28 -7.63 -32.46
N ARG A 70 7.38 -6.53 -33.22
CA ARG A 70 7.71 -5.20 -32.66
C ARG A 70 6.43 -4.48 -32.25
N LYS A 71 6.28 -4.24 -30.94
CA LYS A 71 5.17 -3.44 -30.39
C LYS A 71 5.24 -1.99 -30.89
N SER A 72 4.10 -1.41 -31.21
CA SER A 72 4.00 0.02 -31.51
C SER A 72 4.37 0.86 -30.28
N GLN A 73 4.63 2.15 -30.48
CA GLN A 73 4.93 3.09 -29.40
C GLN A 73 3.72 3.27 -28.49
N GLU A 74 2.54 3.38 -29.11
CA GLU A 74 1.26 3.54 -28.44
C GLU A 74 0.95 2.34 -27.55
N GLN A 75 1.14 1.12 -28.04
CA GLN A 75 0.97 -0.10 -27.25
C GLN A 75 1.91 -0.12 -26.02
N ARG A 76 3.18 0.28 -26.19
CA ARG A 76 4.15 0.32 -25.10
C ARG A 76 3.75 1.31 -24.00
N TYR A 77 3.27 2.48 -24.37
CA TYR A 77 2.79 3.48 -23.42
C TYR A 77 1.56 2.98 -22.67
N TYR A 78 0.59 2.41 -23.37
CA TYR A 78 -0.61 1.85 -22.76
C TYR A 78 -0.28 0.74 -21.75
N GLU A 79 0.56 -0.23 -22.13
CA GLU A 79 0.97 -1.32 -21.24
C GLU A 79 1.74 -0.81 -20.01
N LYS A 80 2.62 0.20 -20.17
CA LYS A 80 3.31 0.84 -19.05
C LYS A 80 2.33 1.54 -18.10
N LEU A 81 1.38 2.30 -18.64
CA LEU A 81 0.36 2.98 -17.84
C LEU A 81 -0.50 1.98 -17.07
N LYS A 82 -0.97 0.92 -17.71
CA LYS A 82 -1.75 -0.16 -17.09
C LYS A 82 -0.96 -0.83 -15.96
N THR A 83 0.33 -1.09 -16.19
CA THR A 83 1.23 -1.65 -15.18
C THR A 83 1.43 -0.70 -13.99
N TYR A 84 1.59 0.59 -14.24
CA TYR A 84 1.78 1.60 -13.19
C TYR A 84 0.50 1.80 -12.38
N LEU A 85 -0.67 1.79 -13.03
CA LEU A 85 -1.97 1.85 -12.38
C LEU A 85 -2.17 0.66 -11.42
N ALA A 86 -1.89 -0.56 -11.90
CA ALA A 86 -2.00 -1.76 -11.07
C ALA A 86 -1.08 -1.70 -9.83
N LYS A 87 0.17 -1.28 -10.00
CA LYS A 87 1.11 -1.10 -8.89
C LYS A 87 0.69 0.01 -7.93
N LEU A 88 0.17 1.12 -8.44
CA LEU A 88 -0.29 2.22 -7.60
C LEU A 88 -1.48 1.79 -6.73
N ARG A 89 -2.46 1.08 -7.32
CA ARG A 89 -3.57 0.48 -6.59
C ARG A 89 -3.09 -0.48 -5.49
N GLU A 90 -2.14 -1.34 -5.83
CA GLU A 90 -1.54 -2.27 -4.87
C GLU A 90 -0.88 -1.53 -3.69
N TYR A 91 -0.11 -0.47 -3.95
CA TYR A 91 0.54 0.31 -2.89
C TYR A 91 -0.47 1.04 -2.01
N VAL A 92 -1.51 1.62 -2.59
CA VAL A 92 -2.58 2.30 -1.84
C VAL A 92 -3.30 1.32 -0.91
N VAL A 93 -3.66 0.13 -1.42
CA VAL A 93 -4.30 -0.92 -0.60
C VAL A 93 -3.40 -1.36 0.53
N LYS A 94 -2.12 -1.65 0.25
CA LYS A 94 -1.15 -2.07 1.27
C LYS A 94 -0.94 -1.03 2.38
N ILE A 95 -0.86 0.25 2.02
CA ILE A 95 -0.71 1.34 2.99
C ILE A 95 -1.98 1.50 3.82
N ARG A 96 -3.17 1.34 3.20
CA ARG A 96 -4.46 1.39 3.89
C ARG A 96 -4.60 0.27 4.93
N ILE A 97 -4.25 -0.98 4.56
CA ILE A 97 -4.26 -2.12 5.49
C ILE A 97 -3.34 -1.87 6.68
N CYS A 98 -2.17 -1.27 6.45
CA CYS A 98 -1.23 -0.93 7.52
C CYS A 98 -1.81 0.09 8.51
N GLY A 99 -2.63 1.01 8.04
CA GLY A 99 -3.15 2.11 8.87
C GLY A 99 -2.09 3.12 9.32
N PRO A 100 -2.43 4.08 10.17
CA PRO A 100 -1.50 5.11 10.64
C PRO A 100 -0.44 4.56 11.60
N ASP A 101 -0.82 3.69 12.52
CA ASP A 101 -0.04 3.33 13.71
C ASP A 101 0.90 2.14 13.49
N ARG A 102 0.60 1.27 12.53
CA ARG A 102 1.39 0.07 12.24
C ARG A 102 2.43 0.30 11.15
N ASN A 103 3.54 -0.41 11.23
CA ASN A 103 4.60 -0.41 10.21
C ASN A 103 4.58 -1.66 9.31
N SER A 104 3.78 -2.66 9.65
CA SER A 104 3.68 -3.93 8.93
C SER A 104 2.37 -4.64 9.24
N TYR A 105 2.02 -5.59 8.40
CA TYR A 105 0.92 -6.54 8.60
C TYR A 105 1.27 -7.88 7.96
N SER A 106 0.63 -8.96 8.39
CA SER A 106 0.77 -10.28 7.77
C SER A 106 -0.11 -10.41 6.53
N LYS A 107 0.35 -11.14 5.52
CA LYS A 107 -0.43 -11.39 4.29
C LYS A 107 -1.61 -12.34 4.53
N THR A 108 -1.49 -13.23 5.50
CA THR A 108 -2.52 -14.22 5.85
C THR A 108 -3.51 -13.70 6.88
N ASP A 109 -3.04 -12.79 7.74
CA ASP A 109 -3.85 -12.16 8.77
C ASP A 109 -3.49 -10.66 8.80
N HIS A 110 -4.35 -9.84 8.19
CA HIS A 110 -4.10 -8.42 8.04
C HIS A 110 -4.10 -7.64 9.35
N ASP A 111 -4.66 -8.21 10.42
CA ASP A 111 -4.70 -7.58 11.74
C ASP A 111 -3.45 -7.89 12.56
N ALA A 112 -2.77 -8.99 12.29
CA ALA A 112 -1.51 -9.32 12.95
C ALA A 112 -0.37 -8.39 12.50
N THR A 113 0.41 -7.94 13.47
CA THR A 113 1.60 -7.10 13.25
C THR A 113 2.87 -7.93 13.45
N PHE A 114 3.89 -7.72 12.62
CA PHE A 114 5.18 -8.36 12.82
C PHE A 114 5.89 -7.77 14.03
N MET A 115 6.15 -8.60 15.04
CA MET A 115 6.82 -8.22 16.29
C MET A 115 7.82 -9.29 16.73
N ARG A 116 8.76 -8.89 17.59
CA ARG A 116 9.74 -9.80 18.19
C ARG A 116 9.09 -10.55 19.35
N MET A 117 9.18 -11.86 19.31
CA MET A 117 8.65 -12.69 20.40
C MET A 117 9.63 -12.71 21.57
N LYS A 118 9.11 -12.76 22.82
CA LYS A 118 9.93 -12.86 24.03
C LYS A 118 10.78 -14.13 24.07
N LYS A 119 10.24 -15.24 23.55
CA LYS A 119 10.98 -16.49 23.33
C LYS A 119 11.16 -16.71 21.85
N ASP A 120 12.39 -16.63 21.41
CA ASP A 120 12.76 -17.00 20.03
C ASP A 120 13.10 -18.47 19.98
N TYR A 121 12.10 -19.30 19.68
CA TYR A 121 12.26 -20.75 19.56
C TYR A 121 13.18 -21.16 18.40
N MET A 122 13.34 -20.30 17.41
CA MET A 122 14.18 -20.56 16.24
C MET A 122 15.62 -20.02 16.42
N GLY A 123 15.87 -19.17 17.42
CA GLY A 123 17.17 -18.58 17.70
C GLY A 123 17.72 -17.67 16.58
N ASN A 124 16.85 -17.09 15.75
CA ASN A 124 17.24 -16.33 14.58
C ASN A 124 16.78 -14.87 14.57
N ASP A 125 16.28 -14.37 15.70
CA ASP A 125 15.74 -13.02 15.87
C ASP A 125 14.63 -12.62 14.88
N GLN A 126 13.94 -13.59 14.33
CA GLN A 126 12.92 -13.36 13.33
C GLN A 126 11.67 -12.69 13.92
N LEU A 127 11.16 -11.70 13.19
CA LEU A 127 9.86 -11.10 13.50
C LEU A 127 8.74 -12.05 13.05
N LEU A 128 7.79 -12.32 13.93
CA LEU A 128 6.63 -13.15 13.63
C LEU A 128 5.34 -12.33 13.66
N PRO A 129 4.31 -12.70 12.88
CA PRO A 129 2.99 -12.10 12.98
C PRO A 129 2.40 -12.45 14.35
N ALA A 130 2.01 -11.46 15.12
CA ALA A 130 1.48 -11.65 16.47
C ALA A 130 0.60 -10.48 16.89
N TYR A 131 -0.07 -10.69 18.01
CA TYR A 131 -0.84 -9.70 18.74
C TYR A 131 -0.20 -9.44 20.10
N ASN A 132 -0.37 -8.22 20.60
CA ASN A 132 0.00 -7.87 21.96
C ASN A 132 -1.23 -8.02 22.85
N ILE A 133 -1.22 -9.00 23.74
CA ILE A 133 -2.32 -9.27 24.68
C ILE A 133 -1.96 -8.60 25.99
N GLN A 134 -2.78 -7.65 26.42
CA GLN A 134 -2.66 -6.96 27.70
C GLN A 134 -3.77 -7.42 28.65
N ILE A 135 -3.40 -7.66 29.90
CA ILE A 135 -4.32 -8.14 30.93
C ILE A 135 -4.09 -7.30 32.19
N GLY A 136 -5.13 -6.63 32.66
CA GLY A 136 -5.17 -5.99 33.97
C GLY A 136 -5.76 -6.95 35.01
N VAL A 137 -5.02 -7.18 36.10
CA VAL A 137 -5.43 -8.07 37.17
C VAL A 137 -5.61 -7.26 38.46
N ALA A 138 -6.72 -7.50 39.13
CA ALA A 138 -7.00 -6.97 40.47
C ALA A 138 -7.24 -8.16 41.40
N ASP A 139 -6.41 -8.27 42.45
CA ASP A 139 -6.36 -9.43 43.32
C ASP A 139 -6.18 -10.74 42.54
N GLU A 140 -7.16 -11.62 42.56
CA GLU A 140 -7.13 -12.91 41.86
C GLU A 140 -7.96 -12.91 40.55
N TYR A 141 -8.53 -11.75 40.17
CA TYR A 141 -9.46 -11.65 39.02
C TYR A 141 -8.87 -10.85 37.88
N ILE A 142 -9.20 -11.26 36.65
CA ILE A 142 -8.92 -10.46 35.47
C ILE A 142 -9.97 -9.36 35.40
N ALA A 143 -9.55 -8.12 35.66
CA ALA A 143 -10.42 -6.94 35.57
C ALA A 143 -10.64 -6.48 34.14
N VAL A 144 -9.59 -6.50 33.31
CA VAL A 144 -9.66 -6.09 31.90
C VAL A 144 -8.67 -6.90 31.07
N ALA A 145 -9.06 -7.21 29.84
CA ALA A 145 -8.17 -7.81 28.86
C ALA A 145 -8.40 -7.16 27.50
N ASP A 146 -7.32 -6.95 26.77
CA ASP A 146 -7.39 -6.44 25.40
C ASP A 146 -6.34 -7.07 24.48
N VAL A 147 -6.67 -7.11 23.18
CA VAL A 147 -5.81 -7.65 22.12
C VAL A 147 -5.46 -6.52 21.16
N LEU A 148 -4.21 -6.11 21.20
CA LEU A 148 -3.74 -4.91 20.52
C LEU A 148 -2.73 -5.24 19.41
N GLN A 149 -2.65 -4.35 18.43
CA GLN A 149 -1.74 -4.50 17.28
C GLN A 149 -0.41 -3.76 17.47
N HIS A 150 -0.25 -3.05 18.59
CA HIS A 150 0.97 -2.33 18.95
C HIS A 150 2.07 -3.29 19.42
N ARG A 151 3.31 -3.02 19.01
CA ARG A 151 4.46 -3.86 19.33
C ARG A 151 5.05 -3.61 20.72
N SER A 152 4.79 -2.43 21.26
CA SER A 152 5.29 -1.96 22.55
C SER A 152 4.19 -2.02 23.60
N ASP A 153 4.50 -2.55 24.77
CA ASP A 153 3.57 -2.57 25.90
C ASP A 153 3.23 -1.13 26.37
N MET A 154 4.17 -0.19 26.21
CA MET A 154 3.93 1.23 26.54
C MET A 154 2.81 1.85 25.69
N ASP A 155 2.75 1.48 24.40
CA ASP A 155 1.71 1.97 23.50
C ASP A 155 0.36 1.30 23.77
N CYS A 156 0.35 0.16 24.48
CA CYS A 156 -0.85 -0.59 24.82
C CYS A 156 -1.48 -0.17 26.15
N PHE A 157 -0.73 0.53 27.01
CA PHE A 157 -1.19 0.85 28.36
C PHE A 157 -2.39 1.80 28.37
N VAL A 158 -2.31 2.89 27.62
CA VAL A 158 -3.39 3.88 27.57
C VAL A 158 -4.68 3.27 27.02
N PRO A 159 -4.69 2.59 25.87
CA PRO A 159 -5.89 1.92 25.36
C PRO A 159 -6.50 0.91 26.36
N LEU A 160 -5.66 0.15 27.07
CA LEU A 160 -6.14 -0.79 28.10
C LEU A 160 -6.84 -0.06 29.25
N MET A 161 -6.26 1.06 29.71
CA MET A 161 -6.85 1.85 30.80
C MET A 161 -8.14 2.55 30.35
N GLU A 162 -8.22 3.04 29.11
CA GLU A 162 -9.45 3.59 28.55
C GLU A 162 -10.55 2.52 28.54
N LYS A 163 -10.25 1.32 28.09
CA LYS A 163 -11.19 0.17 28.12
C LYS A 163 -11.60 -0.19 29.54
N PHE A 164 -10.69 -0.14 30.52
CA PHE A 164 -11.01 -0.35 31.92
C PHE A 164 -11.99 0.73 32.42
N HIS A 165 -11.71 1.99 32.09
CA HIS A 165 -12.60 3.11 32.46
C HIS A 165 -13.99 2.99 31.83
N GLU A 166 -14.09 2.56 30.57
CA GLU A 166 -15.37 2.28 29.91
C GLU A 166 -16.18 1.21 30.65
N LEU A 167 -15.52 0.19 31.18
CA LEU A 167 -16.19 -0.91 31.90
C LEU A 167 -16.63 -0.53 33.32
N TYR A 168 -15.86 0.27 34.02
CA TYR A 168 -16.04 0.49 35.47
C TYR A 168 -16.35 1.95 35.84
N GLY A 169 -16.15 2.92 34.95
CA GLY A 169 -16.41 4.33 35.17
C GLY A 169 -15.39 5.05 36.04
N PHE A 170 -14.26 4.42 36.38
CA PHE A 170 -13.12 4.99 37.12
C PHE A 170 -11.78 4.42 36.63
N TYR A 171 -10.68 5.01 37.07
CA TYR A 171 -9.33 4.53 36.84
C TYR A 171 -8.73 3.88 38.05
#